data_51bd2b17cd3fc17c1af7c6783284d80a
#
_entry.id   51bd2b17cd3fc17c1af7c6783284d80a
#
_cell.length_a   1.000
_cell.length_b   1.000
_cell.length_c   1.000
_cell.angle_alpha   90.00
_cell.angle_beta   90.00
_cell.angle_gamma   90.00
#
_symmetry.space_group_name_H-M   'P 1'
#
loop_
_entity.id
_entity.type
_entity.pdbx_description
1 polymer ?
#
loop_
_entity_poly.entity_id
_entity_poly.type
_entity_poly.pdbx_seq_one_letter_code
_entity_poly.pdbx_strand_id
1 'polypeptide(L)'
;WWADVDTGLEHDYYAGYGFSAMGADLYFGATGYYYTDNFDSDYEEVNMGIAMGAVSVDHSTGKYKTATNDSYQYTSVSLALDGGGLPLTLAVGAWGGDTLKGNVWTVDYSTTISEVDVGLHVGKNSEGITASADKYKDTTYAVFTLGYSF
;
A
#
# COMPACT_ATOMS: atom_id res chain seq x y z
N TRP A 1 -10.41 0.39 -10.43
CA TRP A 1 -9.74 0.44 -11.74
C TRP A 1 -9.03 1.78 -11.92
N TRP A 2 -7.96 1.76 -12.64
CA TRP A 2 -7.16 2.94 -12.97
C TRP A 2 -7.00 3.00 -14.49
N ALA A 3 -6.94 4.19 -15.07
CA ALA A 3 -6.84 4.35 -16.50
C ALA A 3 -5.87 5.47 -16.87
N ASP A 4 -4.96 5.17 -17.77
CA ASP A 4 -4.30 6.14 -18.63
C ASP A 4 -4.93 6.02 -20.01
N VAL A 5 -5.66 7.03 -20.42
CA VAL A 5 -6.46 7.02 -21.66
C VAL A 5 -5.62 6.89 -22.93
N ASP A 6 -4.32 7.14 -22.84
CA ASP A 6 -3.42 7.06 -23.99
C ASP A 6 -2.65 5.73 -24.07
N THR A 7 -2.55 4.97 -22.98
CA THR A 7 -1.64 3.83 -22.88
C THR A 7 -2.28 2.52 -22.41
N GLY A 8 -3.47 2.52 -21.81
CA GLY A 8 -4.16 1.32 -21.41
C GLY A 8 -4.99 1.47 -20.12
N LEU A 9 -5.54 0.36 -19.65
CA LEU A 9 -6.35 0.27 -18.43
C LEU A 9 -5.73 -0.74 -17.47
N GLU A 10 -5.80 -0.42 -16.17
CA GLU A 10 -5.57 -1.35 -15.09
C GLU A 10 -6.92 -1.85 -14.55
N HIS A 11 -7.05 -3.15 -14.37
CA HIS A 11 -8.20 -3.81 -13.77
C HIS A 11 -7.79 -4.55 -12.51
N ASP A 12 -8.35 -4.14 -11.37
CA ASP A 12 -8.04 -4.71 -10.06
C ASP A 12 -9.17 -5.65 -9.63
N TYR A 13 -8.79 -6.86 -9.26
CA TYR A 13 -9.68 -7.85 -8.67
C TYR A 13 -9.13 -8.28 -7.33
N TYR A 14 -9.95 -8.22 -6.30
CA TYR A 14 -9.53 -8.65 -4.98
C TYR A 14 -10.64 -9.43 -4.29
N ALA A 15 -10.24 -10.40 -3.46
CA ALA A 15 -11.12 -11.12 -2.57
C ALA A 15 -10.37 -11.44 -1.27
N GLY A 16 -11.07 -11.42 -0.16
CA GLY A 16 -10.45 -11.71 1.13
C GLY A 16 -11.47 -12.02 2.21
N TYR A 17 -10.96 -12.47 3.34
CA TYR A 17 -11.73 -12.81 4.52
C TYR A 17 -11.04 -12.25 5.76
N GLY A 18 -11.83 -11.56 6.60
CA GLY A 18 -11.38 -11.02 7.88
C GLY A 18 -12.16 -11.65 9.04
N PHE A 19 -11.50 -11.84 10.16
CA PHE A 19 -12.11 -12.33 11.39
C PHE A 19 -11.34 -11.85 12.62
N SER A 20 -12.03 -11.80 13.76
CA SER A 20 -11.41 -11.44 15.04
C SER A 20 -11.21 -12.69 15.90
N ALA A 21 -10.03 -12.85 16.46
CA ALA A 21 -9.69 -13.92 17.40
C ALA A 21 -8.67 -13.44 18.45
N MET A 22 -8.86 -13.84 19.71
CA MET A 22 -7.94 -13.55 20.83
C MET A 22 -7.61 -12.06 21.02
N GLY A 23 -8.55 -11.17 20.67
CA GLY A 23 -8.35 -9.71 20.77
C GLY A 23 -7.55 -9.09 19.64
N ALA A 24 -7.30 -9.85 18.58
CA ALA A 24 -6.70 -9.38 17.35
C ALA A 24 -7.69 -9.51 16.18
N ASP A 25 -7.59 -8.59 15.22
CA ASP A 25 -8.26 -8.66 13.93
C ASP A 25 -7.27 -9.19 12.90
N LEU A 26 -7.68 -10.23 12.19
CA LEU A 26 -6.88 -10.89 11.18
C LEU A 26 -7.58 -10.81 9.84
N TYR A 27 -6.81 -10.69 8.76
CA TYR A 27 -7.33 -10.86 7.42
C TYR A 27 -6.34 -11.62 6.53
N PHE A 28 -6.86 -12.23 5.50
CA PHE A 28 -6.10 -12.75 4.38
C PHE A 28 -6.90 -12.60 3.09
N GLY A 29 -6.20 -12.42 1.99
CA GLY A 29 -6.83 -12.19 0.70
C GLY A 29 -5.88 -12.42 -0.45
N ALA A 30 -6.38 -12.19 -1.64
CA ALA A 30 -5.61 -12.18 -2.87
C ALA A 30 -6.05 -11.00 -3.73
N THR A 31 -5.10 -10.42 -4.45
CA THR A 31 -5.33 -9.33 -5.40
C THR A 31 -4.67 -9.68 -6.72
N GLY A 32 -5.33 -9.35 -7.81
CA GLY A 32 -4.77 -9.43 -9.16
C GLY A 32 -4.93 -8.07 -9.85
N TYR A 33 -3.87 -7.60 -10.46
CA TYR A 33 -3.79 -6.39 -11.26
C TYR A 33 -3.52 -6.79 -12.70
N TYR A 34 -4.41 -6.41 -13.60
CA TYR A 34 -4.37 -6.82 -15.00
C TYR A 34 -4.39 -5.59 -15.89
N TYR A 35 -3.50 -5.57 -16.86
CA TYR A 35 -3.26 -4.41 -17.73
C TYR A 35 -3.65 -4.72 -19.16
N THR A 36 -4.32 -3.76 -19.82
CA THR A 36 -4.59 -3.83 -21.27
C THR A 36 -3.47 -3.18 -22.06
N ASP A 37 -3.42 -3.49 -23.36
CA ASP A 37 -2.55 -2.85 -24.35
C ASP A 37 -1.04 -2.89 -24.04
N ASN A 38 -0.62 -3.90 -23.22
CA ASN A 38 0.76 -4.03 -22.73
C ASN A 38 1.28 -2.78 -22.00
N PHE A 39 0.37 -2.04 -21.34
CA PHE A 39 0.72 -0.88 -20.53
C PHE A 39 1.69 -1.24 -19.41
N ASP A 40 1.45 -2.35 -18.74
CA ASP A 40 2.34 -2.96 -17.76
C ASP A 40 2.15 -4.48 -17.78
N SER A 41 2.94 -5.21 -17.00
CA SER A 41 2.75 -6.64 -16.80
C SER A 41 1.82 -6.92 -15.63
N ASP A 42 1.04 -7.97 -15.71
CA ASP A 42 0.11 -8.34 -14.65
C ASP A 42 0.82 -8.69 -13.33
N TYR A 43 0.14 -8.45 -12.23
CA TYR A 43 0.57 -8.84 -10.88
C TYR A 43 -0.47 -9.75 -10.25
N GLU A 44 -0.03 -10.68 -9.44
CA GLU A 44 -0.88 -11.45 -8.54
C GLU A 44 -0.22 -11.53 -7.18
N GLU A 45 -0.96 -11.25 -6.12
CA GLU A 45 -0.45 -11.26 -4.76
C GLU A 45 -1.40 -11.90 -3.75
N VAL A 46 -0.83 -12.40 -2.68
CA VAL A 46 -1.53 -12.80 -1.47
C VAL A 46 -1.26 -11.74 -0.41
N ASN A 47 -2.32 -11.35 0.28
CA ASN A 47 -2.31 -10.31 1.30
C ASN A 47 -2.72 -10.92 2.64
N MET A 48 -2.04 -10.55 3.70
CA MET A 48 -2.40 -10.94 5.08
C MET A 48 -2.07 -9.84 6.06
N GLY A 49 -2.83 -9.76 7.12
CA GLY A 49 -2.60 -8.76 8.16
C GLY A 49 -3.14 -9.17 9.50
N ILE A 50 -2.58 -8.54 10.53
CA ILE A 50 -3.02 -8.65 11.91
C ILE A 50 -3.00 -7.26 12.53
N ALA A 51 -4.08 -6.92 13.25
CA ALA A 51 -4.15 -5.70 14.06
C ALA A 51 -4.51 -6.06 15.50
N MET A 52 -3.82 -5.45 16.45
CA MET A 52 -4.09 -5.63 17.88
C MET A 52 -3.89 -4.30 18.62
N GLY A 53 -4.99 -3.73 19.11
CA GLY A 53 -4.99 -2.40 19.69
C GLY A 53 -4.56 -1.35 18.68
N ALA A 54 -3.50 -0.61 18.99
CA ALA A 54 -2.99 0.46 18.12
C ALA A 54 -1.96 -0.01 17.07
N VAL A 55 -1.57 -1.27 17.09
CA VAL A 55 -0.52 -1.81 16.22
C VAL A 55 -1.11 -2.71 15.16
N SER A 56 -0.69 -2.54 13.91
CA SER A 56 -0.95 -3.51 12.85
C SER A 56 0.31 -3.92 12.11
N VAL A 57 0.26 -5.12 11.55
CA VAL A 57 1.29 -5.67 10.67
C VAL A 57 0.59 -6.20 9.42
N ASP A 58 1.06 -5.74 8.26
CA ASP A 58 0.53 -6.15 6.97
C ASP A 58 1.64 -6.74 6.12
N HIS A 59 1.32 -7.79 5.39
CA HIS A 59 2.25 -8.46 4.49
C HIS A 59 1.57 -8.82 3.18
N SER A 60 2.22 -8.45 2.08
CA SER A 60 1.84 -8.85 0.73
C SER A 60 3.01 -9.57 0.08
N THR A 61 2.74 -10.64 -0.62
CA THR A 61 3.73 -11.35 -1.44
C THR A 61 3.12 -11.74 -2.76
N GLY A 62 3.86 -11.53 -3.84
CA GLY A 62 3.32 -11.70 -5.16
C GLY A 62 4.36 -11.94 -6.23
N LYS A 63 3.86 -12.01 -7.44
CA LYS A 63 4.65 -12.16 -8.66
C LYS A 63 4.24 -11.13 -9.69
N TYR A 64 5.23 -10.50 -10.25
CA TYR A 64 5.12 -9.66 -11.42
C TYR A 64 5.37 -10.52 -12.65
N LYS A 65 4.35 -10.69 -13.50
CA LYS A 65 4.37 -11.61 -14.64
C LYS A 65 5.18 -11.04 -15.82
N THR A 66 6.42 -10.69 -15.54
CA THR A 66 7.43 -10.40 -16.56
C THR A 66 7.92 -11.68 -17.23
N ALA A 67 8.83 -11.59 -18.19
CA ALA A 67 9.50 -12.75 -18.76
C ALA A 67 10.25 -13.60 -17.72
N THR A 68 10.66 -13.01 -16.59
CA THR A 68 11.39 -13.66 -15.50
C THR A 68 10.49 -14.08 -14.33
N ASN A 69 9.20 -13.67 -14.31
CA ASN A 69 8.28 -13.89 -13.20
C ASN A 69 8.86 -13.43 -11.85
N ASP A 70 9.28 -12.17 -11.80
CA ASP A 70 9.97 -11.61 -10.64
C ASP A 70 9.07 -11.63 -9.41
N SER A 71 9.59 -12.15 -8.31
CA SER A 71 8.91 -12.13 -7.03
C SER A 71 9.07 -10.79 -6.33
N TYR A 72 8.05 -10.38 -5.58
CA TYR A 72 8.12 -9.26 -4.66
C TYR A 72 7.39 -9.56 -3.36
N GLN A 73 7.75 -8.82 -2.34
CA GLN A 73 7.04 -8.80 -1.08
C GLN A 73 7.09 -7.41 -0.45
N TYR A 74 6.09 -7.10 0.31
CA TYR A 74 6.05 -5.90 1.13
C TYR A 74 5.56 -6.25 2.52
N THR A 75 6.24 -5.75 3.54
CA THR A 75 5.81 -5.89 4.93
C THR A 75 5.80 -4.52 5.57
N SER A 76 4.71 -4.17 6.23
CA SER A 76 4.62 -2.94 7.01
C SER A 76 4.19 -3.19 8.44
N VAL A 77 4.65 -2.32 9.31
CA VAL A 77 4.18 -2.20 10.69
C VAL A 77 3.67 -0.79 10.87
N SER A 78 2.47 -0.64 11.39
CA SER A 78 1.88 0.66 11.68
C SER A 78 1.46 0.80 13.14
N LEU A 79 1.46 2.04 13.61
CA LEU A 79 1.05 2.44 14.95
C LEU A 79 0.05 3.59 14.82
N ALA A 80 -1.18 3.34 15.22
CA ALA A 80 -2.22 4.35 15.32
C ALA A 80 -2.06 5.13 16.63
N LEU A 81 -1.93 6.44 16.53
CA LEU A 81 -1.82 7.36 17.67
C LEU A 81 -3.12 8.16 17.75
N ASP A 82 -4.05 7.68 18.56
CA ASP A 82 -5.34 8.34 18.79
C ASP A 82 -5.34 9.10 20.15
N GLY A 83 -4.26 9.79 20.41
CA GLY A 83 -4.05 10.54 21.65
C GLY A 83 -4.21 12.05 21.44
N GLY A 84 -5.10 12.69 22.20
CA GLY A 84 -5.22 14.15 22.23
C GLY A 84 -5.96 14.78 21.04
N GLY A 85 -6.78 14.01 20.31
CA GLY A 85 -7.58 14.52 19.20
C GLY A 85 -6.82 14.70 17.88
N LEU A 86 -5.63 14.12 17.79
CA LEU A 86 -4.84 14.06 16.55
C LEU A 86 -4.78 12.60 16.07
N PRO A 87 -5.65 12.18 15.15
CA PRO A 87 -5.61 10.82 14.58
C PRO A 87 -4.43 10.71 13.60
N LEU A 88 -3.31 10.24 14.12
CA LEU A 88 -2.09 10.01 13.35
C LEU A 88 -1.82 8.51 13.24
N THR A 89 -1.35 8.07 12.08
CA THR A 89 -0.77 6.74 11.90
C THR A 89 0.67 6.90 11.44
N LEU A 90 1.57 6.21 12.13
CA LEU A 90 2.97 6.10 11.74
C LEU A 90 3.17 4.69 11.16
N ALA A 91 3.82 4.59 10.02
CA ALA A 91 4.16 3.28 9.48
C ALA A 91 5.59 3.21 8.97
N VAL A 92 6.15 2.01 9.03
CA VAL A 92 7.38 1.64 8.36
C VAL A 92 7.14 0.36 7.58
N GLY A 93 7.55 0.36 6.32
CA GLY A 93 7.45 -0.78 5.44
C GLY A 93 8.79 -1.13 4.80
N ALA A 94 8.91 -2.38 4.42
CA ALA A 94 10.08 -2.90 3.72
C ALA A 94 9.65 -3.69 2.49
N TRP A 95 10.20 -3.31 1.35
CA TRP A 95 10.13 -4.05 0.10
C TRP A 95 11.27 -5.06 0.00
N GLY A 96 10.97 -6.25 -0.53
CA GLY A 96 11.92 -7.31 -0.82
C GLY A 96 11.49 -8.08 -2.06
N GLY A 97 12.40 -8.86 -2.62
CA GLY A 97 12.15 -9.69 -3.81
C GLY A 97 13.29 -9.63 -4.79
N ASP A 98 13.01 -9.99 -6.04
CA ASP A 98 14.01 -10.05 -7.09
C ASP A 98 14.44 -8.66 -7.57
N THR A 99 13.46 -7.75 -7.71
CA THR A 99 13.66 -6.41 -8.29
C THR A 99 13.44 -5.27 -7.33
N LEU A 100 12.52 -5.41 -6.36
CA LEU A 100 12.15 -4.36 -5.42
C LEU A 100 12.87 -4.56 -4.07
N LYS A 101 13.61 -3.55 -3.63
CA LYS A 101 14.27 -3.55 -2.31
C LYS A 101 14.28 -2.13 -1.77
N GLY A 102 13.94 -1.97 -0.51
CA GLY A 102 14.00 -0.66 0.14
C GLY A 102 12.98 -0.51 1.26
N ASN A 103 13.01 0.64 1.91
CA ASN A 103 12.14 0.95 3.02
C ASN A 103 11.25 2.14 2.71
N VAL A 104 10.06 2.14 3.30
CA VAL A 104 9.10 3.24 3.23
C VAL A 104 8.78 3.68 4.66
N TRP A 105 8.72 4.97 4.88
CA TRP A 105 8.27 5.58 6.13
C TRP A 105 7.10 6.47 5.81
N THR A 106 6.02 6.36 6.56
CA THR A 106 4.86 7.22 6.37
C THR A 106 4.34 7.81 7.67
N VAL A 107 3.76 8.98 7.54
CA VAL A 107 2.95 9.63 8.58
C VAL A 107 1.64 10.02 7.92
N ASP A 108 0.56 9.49 8.44
CA ASP A 108 -0.79 9.71 7.95
C ASP A 108 -1.60 10.46 9.01
N TYR A 109 -2.29 11.48 8.57
CA TYR A 109 -3.31 12.19 9.33
C TYR A 109 -4.63 12.10 8.57
N SER A 110 -5.71 11.72 9.26
CA SER A 110 -7.04 11.73 8.66
C SER A 110 -8.08 12.17 9.68
N THR A 111 -9.00 13.03 9.26
CA THR A 111 -10.10 13.48 10.10
C THR A 111 -11.31 13.81 9.24
N THR A 112 -12.49 13.77 9.84
CA THR A 112 -13.73 14.21 9.20
C THR A 112 -14.15 15.54 9.80
N ILE A 113 -14.31 16.56 8.99
CA ILE A 113 -14.81 17.89 9.38
C ILE A 113 -16.18 18.09 8.73
N SER A 114 -17.22 18.01 9.54
CA SER A 114 -18.62 17.94 9.06
C SER A 114 -18.83 16.67 8.21
N GLU A 115 -18.96 16.80 6.91
CA GLU A 115 -19.18 15.69 5.97
C GLU A 115 -17.99 15.55 5.00
N VAL A 116 -16.89 16.26 5.29
CA VAL A 116 -15.69 16.26 4.45
C VAL A 116 -14.60 15.48 5.15
N ASP A 117 -14.11 14.43 4.51
CA ASP A 117 -12.94 13.69 4.93
C ASP A 117 -11.69 14.41 4.43
N VAL A 118 -10.79 14.70 5.34
CA VAL A 118 -9.52 15.39 5.07
C VAL A 118 -8.39 14.46 5.43
N GLY A 119 -7.48 14.24 4.50
CA GLY A 119 -6.28 13.42 4.72
C GLY A 119 -5.00 14.15 4.31
N LEU A 120 -3.94 13.86 5.04
CA LEU A 120 -2.58 14.24 4.69
C LEU A 120 -1.69 13.00 4.88
N HIS A 121 -1.06 12.57 3.81
CA HIS A 121 -0.09 11.49 3.80
C HIS A 121 1.28 12.06 3.46
N VAL A 122 2.25 11.84 4.33
CA VAL A 122 3.66 12.21 4.09
C VAL A 122 4.49 10.95 4.13
N GLY A 123 5.24 10.70 3.07
CA GLY A 123 6.06 9.50 2.94
C GLY A 123 7.48 9.81 2.52
N LYS A 124 8.37 8.90 2.90
CA LYS A 124 9.76 8.86 2.45
C LYS A 124 10.14 7.45 2.02
N ASN A 125 10.62 7.33 0.81
CA ASN A 125 11.16 6.09 0.26
C ASN A 125 12.69 6.10 0.29
N SER A 126 13.31 4.98 0.64
CA SER A 126 14.75 4.80 0.47
C SER A 126 15.10 4.44 -0.97
N GLU A 127 16.39 4.51 -1.30
CA GLU A 127 16.90 4.00 -2.58
C GLU A 127 16.53 2.51 -2.79
N GLY A 128 16.32 2.12 -4.04
CA GLY A 128 16.12 0.72 -4.44
C GLY A 128 14.67 0.25 -4.53
N ILE A 129 13.68 1.12 -4.29
CA ILE A 129 12.25 0.76 -4.43
C ILE A 129 11.81 0.64 -5.88
N THR A 130 12.65 1.00 -6.83
CA THR A 130 12.30 0.91 -8.25
C THR A 130 13.36 0.21 -9.07
N ALA A 131 12.92 -0.56 -10.06
CA ALA A 131 13.76 -1.29 -10.99
C ALA A 131 14.60 -0.40 -11.94
N SER A 132 14.38 0.91 -11.94
CA SER A 132 15.12 1.87 -12.77
C SER A 132 16.12 2.62 -11.91
N ALA A 133 17.38 2.27 -12.03
CA ALA A 133 18.51 2.74 -11.21
C ALA A 133 18.73 4.27 -11.15
N ASP A 134 18.04 5.05 -11.97
CA ASP A 134 18.30 6.49 -12.10
C ASP A 134 17.15 7.42 -11.67
N LYS A 135 15.97 6.91 -11.37
CA LYS A 135 14.79 7.78 -11.16
C LYS A 135 14.38 8.01 -9.71
N TYR A 136 14.80 7.17 -8.77
CA TYR A 136 14.28 7.28 -7.41
C TYR A 136 15.37 7.10 -6.36
N LYS A 137 16.17 8.14 -6.26
CA LYS A 137 16.93 8.43 -5.04
C LYS A 137 15.94 8.66 -3.91
N ASP A 138 16.37 8.66 -2.68
CA ASP A 138 15.58 9.01 -1.50
C ASP A 138 14.53 10.09 -1.85
N THR A 139 13.26 9.70 -1.92
CA THR A 139 12.18 10.61 -2.30
C THR A 139 11.28 10.85 -1.11
N THR A 140 11.05 12.12 -0.80
CA THR A 140 10.02 12.54 0.15
C THR A 140 8.85 13.11 -0.64
N TYR A 141 7.63 12.72 -0.29
CA TYR A 141 6.41 13.17 -0.96
C TYR A 141 5.33 13.49 0.07
N ALA A 142 4.36 14.29 -0.33
CA ALA A 142 3.16 14.57 0.44
C ALA A 142 1.94 14.51 -0.48
N VAL A 143 0.87 13.89 0.02
CA VAL A 143 -0.43 13.78 -0.68
C VAL A 143 -1.49 14.34 0.23
N PHE A 144 -2.28 15.26 -0.28
CA PHE A 144 -3.45 15.81 0.39
C PHE A 144 -4.71 15.23 -0.27
N THR A 145 -5.65 14.74 0.54
CA THR A 145 -6.90 14.17 0.06
C THR A 145 -8.11 14.89 0.66
N LEU A 146 -9.13 15.05 -0.16
CA LEU A 146 -10.45 15.50 0.26
C LEU A 146 -11.49 14.51 -0.26
N GLY A 147 -12.36 14.04 0.62
CA GLY A 147 -13.48 13.17 0.29
C GLY A 147 -14.78 13.78 0.78
N TYR A 148 -15.88 13.59 0.05
CA TYR A 148 -17.21 13.95 0.47
C TYR A 148 -18.16 12.79 0.18
N SER A 149 -18.93 12.39 1.19
CA SER A 149 -19.93 11.33 1.05
C SER A 149 -21.34 11.94 1.19
N PHE A 150 -22.23 11.61 0.28
CA PHE A 150 -23.62 12.11 0.22
C PHE A 150 -24.61 10.96 0.04
#